data_65d7c593425dc5a76db4b6b29f81e4d8
#
_entry.id   65d7c593425dc5a76db4b6b29f81e4d8
#
_cell.length_a   1.000
_cell.length_b   1.000
_cell.length_c   1.000
_cell.angle_alpha   90.00
_cell.angle_beta   90.00
_cell.angle_gamma   90.00
#
_symmetry.space_group_name_H-M   'P 1'
#
loop_
_entity.id
_entity.type
_entity.pdbx_description
1 polymer ?
#
loop_
_entity_poly.entity_id
_entity_poly.type
_entity_poly.pdbx_seq_one_letter_code
_entity_poly.pdbx_strand_id
1 'polypeptide(L)'
;MRIRLLAALALIVLPSALAGCAKGIDAPADAKVCWAMATTKDGKVKFNRVAENVPDLEHCAAQLEAMRIKFLGLGGTQSEVVGDYQGTFLFLQREGVFTAQKFDGTRYPFMVRTGDGRLAVPGAMPQQ
;
A
#
# COMPACT_ATOMS: atom_id res chain seq x y z
N MET A 1 47.27 -43.77 42.25
CA MET A 1 46.45 -43.82 41.07
C MET A 1 45.66 -42.54 40.99
N ARG A 2 46.10 -41.58 40.14
CA ARG A 2 45.53 -40.23 40.10
C ARG A 2 44.67 -40.13 38.83
N ILE A 3 43.36 -40.11 39.02
CA ILE A 3 42.37 -39.92 37.96
C ILE A 3 42.25 -38.40 37.71
N ARG A 4 42.71 -37.95 36.53
CA ARG A 4 42.54 -36.56 36.09
C ARG A 4 41.20 -36.50 35.34
N LEU A 5 40.17 -35.87 35.95
CA LEU A 5 38.97 -35.49 35.26
C LEU A 5 39.27 -34.29 34.38
N LEU A 6 39.20 -34.48 33.07
CA LEU A 6 39.17 -33.41 32.06
C LEU A 6 37.72 -32.97 31.89
N ALA A 7 37.40 -31.78 32.42
CA ALA A 7 36.12 -31.14 32.17
C ALA A 7 36.14 -30.55 30.77
N ALA A 8 35.39 -31.13 29.85
CA ALA A 8 35.17 -30.59 28.54
C ALA A 8 34.10 -29.47 28.63
N LEU A 9 34.55 -28.22 28.50
CA LEU A 9 33.64 -27.08 28.34
C LEU A 9 33.06 -27.13 26.93
N ALA A 10 31.80 -27.54 26.78
CA ALA A 10 31.07 -27.41 25.55
C ALA A 10 30.61 -25.97 25.38
N LEU A 11 31.26 -25.23 24.49
CA LEU A 11 30.78 -23.92 24.05
C LEU A 11 29.53 -24.12 23.20
N ILE A 12 28.37 -23.80 23.75
CA ILE A 12 27.12 -23.72 23.02
C ILE A 12 27.13 -22.39 22.25
N VAL A 13 27.46 -22.44 20.98
CA VAL A 13 27.28 -21.32 20.05
C VAL A 13 25.78 -21.27 19.71
N LEU A 14 25.07 -20.34 20.34
CA LEU A 14 23.69 -20.00 19.91
C LEU A 14 23.80 -19.33 18.53
N PRO A 15 23.09 -19.84 17.51
CA PRO A 15 22.96 -19.08 16.29
C PRO A 15 22.06 -17.87 16.58
N SER A 16 22.62 -16.68 16.52
CA SER A 16 21.87 -15.44 16.49
C SER A 16 21.05 -15.45 15.20
N ALA A 17 19.78 -15.81 15.29
CA ALA A 17 18.86 -15.61 14.19
C ALA A 17 18.79 -14.09 13.96
N LEU A 18 19.46 -13.62 12.93
CA LEU A 18 19.25 -12.29 12.37
C LEU A 18 17.81 -12.27 11.85
N ALA A 19 16.88 -11.79 12.69
CA ALA A 19 15.56 -11.42 12.24
C ALA A 19 15.75 -10.29 11.24
N GLY A 20 15.81 -10.64 9.93
CA GLY A 20 15.81 -9.66 8.86
C GLY A 20 14.53 -8.84 8.99
N CYS A 21 14.65 -7.53 9.27
CA CYS A 21 13.53 -6.61 9.15
C CYS A 21 13.09 -6.67 7.69
N ALA A 22 11.91 -7.28 7.43
CA ALA A 22 11.26 -7.17 6.14
C ALA A 22 11.07 -5.67 5.88
N LYS A 23 11.80 -5.13 4.89
CA LYS A 23 11.59 -3.74 4.48
C LYS A 23 10.16 -3.65 3.96
N GLY A 24 9.33 -2.81 4.59
CA GLY A 24 8.03 -2.43 4.09
C GLY A 24 8.16 -1.71 2.74
N ILE A 25 7.05 -1.53 2.06
CA ILE A 25 6.98 -0.75 0.83
C ILE A 25 7.05 0.72 1.22
N ASP A 26 8.07 1.42 0.75
CA ASP A 26 8.23 2.85 0.96
C ASP A 26 7.40 3.62 -0.08
N ALA A 27 6.41 4.36 0.40
CA ALA A 27 5.60 5.21 -0.45
C ALA A 27 6.31 6.53 -0.76
N PRO A 28 6.25 7.03 -2.01
CA PRO A 28 6.75 8.36 -2.34
C PRO A 28 6.07 9.45 -1.50
N ALA A 29 6.84 10.40 -1.00
CA ALA A 29 6.34 11.49 -0.16
C ALA A 29 6.35 12.86 -0.86
N ASP A 30 6.54 12.88 -2.17
CA ASP A 30 6.58 14.10 -2.97
C ASP A 30 5.28 14.91 -2.83
N ALA A 31 5.42 16.21 -2.60
CA ALA A 31 4.28 17.09 -2.41
C ALA A 31 3.43 17.17 -3.69
N LYS A 32 2.13 17.04 -3.55
CA LYS A 32 1.14 17.22 -4.62
C LYS A 32 1.31 16.29 -5.82
N VAL A 33 1.95 15.15 -5.64
CA VAL A 33 2.09 14.14 -6.69
C VAL A 33 1.21 12.92 -6.36
N CYS A 34 0.43 12.49 -7.32
CA CYS A 34 -0.38 11.27 -7.24
C CYS A 34 0.35 10.14 -7.97
N TRP A 35 0.56 9.03 -7.28
CA TRP A 35 1.28 7.87 -7.77
C TRP A 35 0.37 6.65 -7.89
N ALA A 36 0.58 5.86 -8.92
CA ALA A 36 0.00 4.51 -9.02
C ALA A 36 1.09 3.48 -8.73
N MET A 37 0.76 2.51 -7.88
CA MET A 37 1.64 1.40 -7.56
C MET A 37 1.44 0.26 -8.56
N ALA A 38 2.52 -0.27 -9.09
CA ALA A 38 2.52 -1.45 -9.92
C ALA A 38 3.51 -2.49 -9.37
N THR A 39 3.19 -3.76 -9.57
CA THR A 39 4.11 -4.85 -9.26
C THR A 39 4.69 -5.37 -10.57
N THR A 40 6.01 -5.42 -10.66
CA THR A 40 6.72 -5.96 -11.81
C THR A 40 6.67 -7.49 -11.82
N LYS A 41 7.05 -8.11 -12.96
CA LYS A 41 7.03 -9.59 -13.12
C LYS A 41 7.93 -10.32 -12.11
N ASP A 42 8.98 -9.66 -11.63
CA ASP A 42 9.91 -10.18 -10.63
C ASP A 42 9.47 -9.88 -9.18
N GLY A 43 8.24 -9.38 -8.99
CA GLY A 43 7.65 -9.10 -7.67
C GLY A 43 8.09 -7.80 -7.03
N LYS A 44 8.83 -6.95 -7.73
CA LYS A 44 9.23 -5.63 -7.25
C LYS A 44 8.10 -4.63 -7.38
N VAL A 45 8.05 -3.69 -6.44
CA VAL A 45 7.09 -2.59 -6.45
C VAL A 45 7.69 -1.39 -7.17
N LYS A 46 6.88 -0.79 -8.04
CA LYS A 46 7.21 0.42 -8.77
C LYS A 46 6.08 1.44 -8.62
N PHE A 47 6.43 2.70 -8.43
CA PHE A 47 5.48 3.81 -8.43
C PHE A 47 5.59 4.59 -9.73
N ASN A 48 4.46 4.75 -10.41
CA ASN A 48 4.34 5.52 -11.63
C ASN A 48 3.59 6.82 -11.33
N ARG A 49 4.15 7.95 -11.76
CA ARG A 49 3.51 9.25 -11.60
C ARG A 49 2.25 9.32 -12.47
N VAL A 50 1.12 9.59 -11.85
CA VAL A 50 -0.17 9.71 -12.54
C VAL A 50 -0.51 11.17 -12.82
N ALA A 51 -0.32 12.03 -11.82
CA ALA A 51 -0.61 13.45 -11.92
C ALA A 51 0.27 14.27 -10.98
N GLU A 52 0.53 15.51 -11.37
CA GLU A 52 1.24 16.52 -10.59
C GLU A 52 0.29 17.67 -10.23
N ASN A 53 0.71 18.49 -9.29
CA ASN A 53 -0.10 19.62 -8.80
C ASN A 53 -1.49 19.19 -8.31
N VAL A 54 -1.58 18.00 -7.75
CA VAL A 54 -2.82 17.46 -7.18
C VAL A 54 -3.03 18.12 -5.81
N PRO A 55 -4.17 18.81 -5.59
CA PRO A 55 -4.33 19.63 -4.39
C PRO A 55 -4.57 18.84 -3.11
N ASP A 56 -5.17 17.64 -3.20
CA ASP A 56 -5.57 16.86 -2.05
C ASP A 56 -5.70 15.36 -2.38
N LEU A 57 -5.95 14.58 -1.34
CA LEU A 57 -6.09 13.13 -1.40
C LEU A 57 -7.29 12.70 -2.25
N GLU A 58 -8.40 13.44 -2.18
CA GLU A 58 -9.62 13.18 -2.93
C GLU A 58 -9.38 13.29 -4.44
N HIS A 59 -8.66 14.30 -4.87
CA HIS A 59 -8.32 14.46 -6.29
C HIS A 59 -7.38 13.35 -6.77
N CYS A 60 -6.43 12.91 -5.95
CA CYS A 60 -5.61 11.75 -6.28
C CYS A 60 -6.47 10.48 -6.41
N ALA A 61 -7.39 10.25 -5.47
CA ALA A 61 -8.33 9.13 -5.55
C ALA A 61 -9.15 9.17 -6.86
N ALA A 62 -9.61 10.35 -7.27
CA ALA A 62 -10.36 10.51 -8.52
C ALA A 62 -9.51 10.15 -9.76
N GLN A 63 -8.24 10.55 -9.79
CA GLN A 63 -7.30 10.17 -10.87
C GLN A 63 -7.09 8.67 -10.94
N LEU A 64 -6.87 8.03 -9.80
CA LEU A 64 -6.68 6.58 -9.73
C LEU A 64 -7.95 5.81 -10.08
N GLU A 65 -9.12 6.33 -9.71
CA GLU A 65 -10.41 5.74 -10.09
C GLU A 65 -10.63 5.80 -11.60
N ALA A 66 -10.29 6.90 -12.24
CA ALA A 66 -10.34 7.01 -13.69
C ALA A 66 -9.48 5.95 -14.38
N MET A 67 -8.29 5.67 -13.84
CA MET A 67 -7.44 4.56 -14.30
C MET A 67 -8.10 3.20 -14.12
N ARG A 68 -8.68 2.95 -12.93
CA ARG A 68 -9.35 1.68 -12.62
C ARG A 68 -10.50 1.40 -13.59
N ILE A 69 -11.34 2.39 -13.84
CA ILE A 69 -12.47 2.29 -14.77
C ILE A 69 -11.96 2.03 -16.19
N LYS A 70 -10.90 2.72 -16.60
CA LYS A 70 -10.30 2.53 -17.92
C LYS A 70 -9.76 1.11 -18.11
N PHE A 71 -9.05 0.55 -17.13
CA PHE A 71 -8.55 -0.82 -17.18
C PHE A 71 -9.68 -1.85 -17.28
N LEU A 72 -10.74 -1.69 -16.49
CA LEU A 72 -11.91 -2.56 -16.54
C LEU A 72 -12.64 -2.46 -17.88
N GLY A 73 -12.76 -1.26 -18.43
CA GLY A 73 -13.36 -1.02 -19.76
C GLY A 73 -12.56 -1.63 -20.90
N LEU A 74 -11.25 -1.83 -20.74
CA LEU A 74 -10.37 -2.48 -21.73
C LEU A 74 -10.32 -4.02 -21.57
N GLY A 75 -11.15 -4.59 -20.69
CA GLY A 75 -11.19 -6.03 -20.43
C GLY A 75 -10.18 -6.51 -19.41
N GLY A 76 -9.56 -5.59 -18.65
CA GLY A 76 -8.69 -5.93 -17.53
C GLY A 76 -9.46 -6.65 -16.42
N THR A 77 -8.78 -7.58 -15.73
CA THR A 77 -9.35 -8.34 -14.61
C THR A 77 -8.96 -7.75 -13.25
N GLN A 78 -8.06 -6.79 -13.23
CA GLN A 78 -7.59 -6.15 -12.00
C GLN A 78 -8.67 -5.20 -11.46
N SER A 79 -9.29 -5.59 -10.36
CA SER A 79 -10.39 -4.86 -9.73
C SER A 79 -9.92 -3.81 -8.72
N GLU A 80 -8.69 -3.93 -8.22
CA GLU A 80 -8.08 -3.00 -7.27
C GLU A 80 -6.97 -2.20 -7.93
N VAL A 81 -6.95 -0.89 -7.68
CA VAL A 81 -5.82 -0.02 -7.97
C VAL A 81 -5.26 0.50 -6.65
N VAL A 82 -3.97 0.40 -6.48
CA VAL A 82 -3.26 0.94 -5.34
C VAL A 82 -2.47 2.17 -5.78
N GLY A 83 -2.51 3.21 -4.99
CA GLY A 83 -1.75 4.40 -5.23
C GLY A 83 -1.19 5.00 -3.96
N ASP A 84 -0.57 6.15 -4.13
CA ASP A 84 0.01 6.92 -3.05
C ASP A 84 -0.16 8.42 -3.31
N TYR A 85 -0.41 9.14 -2.24
CA TYR A 85 -0.39 10.60 -2.20
C TYR A 85 0.30 11.06 -0.92
N GLN A 86 1.45 11.69 -1.10
CA GLN A 86 2.25 12.26 0.00
C GLN A 86 2.49 11.27 1.15
N GLY A 87 2.82 10.02 0.84
CA GLY A 87 3.12 8.97 1.82
C GLY A 87 1.90 8.22 2.35
N THR A 88 0.69 8.59 1.96
CA THR A 88 -0.55 7.88 2.31
C THR A 88 -0.94 6.94 1.17
N PHE A 89 -1.09 5.65 1.46
CA PHE A 89 -1.57 4.68 0.50
C PHE A 89 -3.07 4.82 0.26
N LEU A 90 -3.47 4.65 -1.00
CA LEU A 90 -4.85 4.62 -1.46
C LEU A 90 -5.15 3.26 -2.07
N PHE A 91 -6.23 2.64 -1.63
CA PHE A 91 -6.72 1.35 -2.14
C PHE A 91 -8.09 1.56 -2.77
N LEU A 92 -8.15 1.56 -4.09
CA LEU A 92 -9.38 1.76 -4.85
C LEU A 92 -9.95 0.39 -5.20
N GLN A 93 -11.03 0.04 -4.56
CA GLN A 93 -11.69 -1.25 -4.67
C GLN A 93 -13.13 -1.07 -5.17
N ARG A 94 -13.78 -2.17 -5.46
CA ARG A 94 -15.20 -2.19 -5.83
C ARG A 94 -16.09 -1.60 -4.73
N GLU A 95 -15.74 -1.85 -3.48
CA GLU A 95 -16.48 -1.41 -2.29
C GLU A 95 -16.32 0.07 -1.97
N GLY A 96 -15.25 0.68 -2.44
CA GLY A 96 -14.91 2.08 -2.16
C GLY A 96 -13.42 2.34 -2.15
N VAL A 97 -13.02 3.41 -1.52
CA VAL A 97 -11.62 3.80 -1.36
C VAL A 97 -11.23 3.74 0.11
N PHE A 98 -10.11 3.11 0.37
CA PHE A 98 -9.51 2.98 1.70
C PHE A 98 -8.14 3.62 1.72
N THR A 99 -7.71 4.06 2.88
CA THR A 99 -6.37 4.65 3.10
C THR A 99 -5.61 3.88 4.18
N ALA A 100 -4.29 3.88 4.07
CA ALA A 100 -3.40 3.37 5.10
C ALA A 100 -2.08 4.13 5.10
N GLN A 101 -1.45 4.24 6.27
CA GLN A 101 -0.13 4.85 6.40
C GLN A 101 1.00 3.90 5.98
N LYS A 102 0.73 2.58 6.02
CA LYS A 102 1.63 1.53 5.56
C LYS A 102 0.86 0.59 4.64
N PHE A 103 1.53 0.02 3.66
CA PHE A 103 0.90 -0.87 2.69
C PHE A 103 0.19 -2.07 3.34
N ASP A 104 0.81 -2.66 4.33
CA ASP A 104 0.30 -3.80 5.11
C ASP A 104 -0.36 -3.37 6.43
N GLY A 105 -0.55 -2.08 6.64
CA GLY A 105 -1.16 -1.53 7.84
C GLY A 105 -2.68 -1.57 7.82
N THR A 106 -3.28 -1.05 8.90
CA THR A 106 -4.73 -0.91 9.01
C THR A 106 -5.27 0.02 7.93
N ARG A 107 -6.29 -0.44 7.22
CA ARG A 107 -6.98 0.34 6.20
C ARG A 107 -8.21 1.01 6.80
N TYR A 108 -8.36 2.29 6.51
CA TYR A 108 -9.49 3.10 6.96
C TYR A 108 -10.37 3.48 5.78
N PRO A 109 -11.71 3.38 5.89
CA PRO A 109 -12.61 3.88 4.86
C PRO A 109 -12.40 5.38 4.64
N PHE A 110 -12.30 5.78 3.37
CA PHE A 110 -12.07 7.17 3.00
C PHE A 110 -13.17 7.72 2.10
N MET A 111 -13.49 7.01 1.02
CA MET A 111 -14.57 7.38 0.12
C MET A 111 -15.49 6.19 -0.12
N VAL A 112 -16.76 6.50 -0.31
CA VAL A 112 -17.81 5.52 -0.61
C VAL A 112 -18.31 5.69 -2.04
N ARG A 113 -18.88 4.64 -2.61
CA ARG A 113 -19.56 4.74 -3.91
C ARG A 113 -20.99 5.14 -3.71
N THR A 114 -21.42 6.13 -4.50
CA THR A 114 -22.82 6.52 -4.61
C THR A 114 -23.57 5.52 -5.49
N GLY A 115 -24.90 5.62 -5.53
CA GLY A 115 -25.73 4.71 -6.31
C GLY A 115 -25.46 4.74 -7.82
N ASP A 116 -24.88 5.83 -8.34
CA ASP A 116 -24.45 5.99 -9.72
C ASP A 116 -22.97 5.57 -9.96
N GLY A 117 -22.32 5.01 -8.93
CA GLY A 117 -20.93 4.52 -8.99
C GLY A 117 -19.86 5.59 -8.79
N ARG A 118 -20.22 6.84 -8.56
CA ARG A 118 -19.27 7.91 -8.25
C ARG A 118 -18.68 7.75 -6.86
N LEU A 119 -17.55 8.38 -6.65
CA LEU A 119 -16.92 8.45 -5.33
C LEU A 119 -17.36 9.71 -4.60
N ALA A 120 -17.66 9.57 -3.32
CA ALA A 120 -18.00 10.67 -2.43
C ALA A 120 -17.37 10.47 -1.05
N VAL A 121 -16.94 11.57 -0.43
CA VAL A 121 -16.53 11.56 0.98
C VAL A 121 -17.77 11.41 1.85
N PRO A 122 -17.83 10.45 2.80
CA PRO A 122 -18.97 10.31 3.71
C PRO A 122 -19.25 11.62 4.46
N GLY A 123 -20.52 12.02 4.50
CA GLY A 123 -20.94 13.28 5.12
C GLY A 123 -20.90 14.51 4.23
N ALA A 124 -20.22 14.45 3.07
CA ALA A 124 -20.20 15.53 2.08
C ALA A 124 -21.34 15.43 1.04
N MET A 125 -22.19 14.41 1.14
CA MET A 125 -23.31 14.22 0.22
C MET A 125 -24.40 15.23 0.51
N PRO A 126 -24.96 15.89 -0.52
CA PRO A 126 -26.15 16.73 -0.33
C PRO A 126 -27.26 15.87 0.27
N GLN A 127 -27.80 16.32 1.36
CA GLN A 127 -29.01 15.70 1.89
C GLN A 127 -30.15 15.98 0.91
N GLN A 128 -30.69 14.93 0.33
CA GLN A 128 -31.89 15.02 -0.48
C GLN A 128 -33.10 15.23 0.40
#